data_1cc31a78c41993844c34a894b8d98948
#
_entry.id   1cc31a78c41993844c34a894b8d98948
#
_cell.length_a   1.000
_cell.length_b   1.000
_cell.length_c   1.000
_cell.angle_alpha   90.00
_cell.angle_beta   90.00
_cell.angle_gamma   90.00
#
_symmetry.space_group_name_H-M   'P 1'
#
loop_
_entity.id
_entity.type
_entity.pdbx_description
1 polymer ?
#
loop_
_entity_poly.entity_id
_entity_poly.type
_entity_poly.pdbx_seq_one_letter_code
_entity_poly.pdbx_strand_id
1 'polypeptide(L)'
;NSRSYTIIESKNFGKMIQMEVGAMMVGRIVNHDKKQCFKGEEKGYFEFGGSTVIILLKENQVVIDNDIIENSMNDKETVVKLGETIGKKY
;
A
#
# COMPACT_ATOMS: atom_id res chain seq x y z
N ASN A 1 15.73 -8.10 5.96
CA ASN A 1 14.62 -8.22 5.02
C ASN A 1 14.78 -7.24 3.87
N SER A 2 14.41 -7.68 2.68
CA SER A 2 14.42 -6.81 1.50
C SER A 2 13.38 -5.73 1.63
N ARG A 3 13.72 -4.51 1.20
CA ARG A 3 12.81 -3.38 1.24
C ARG A 3 12.94 -2.55 -0.02
N SER A 4 11.83 -2.01 -0.44
CA SER A 4 11.79 -1.05 -1.53
C SER A 4 10.76 0.01 -1.19
N TYR A 5 11.01 1.25 -1.54
CA TYR A 5 10.00 2.28 -1.35
C TYR A 5 9.91 3.17 -2.59
N THR A 6 8.73 3.72 -2.79
CA THR A 6 8.42 4.60 -3.91
C THR A 6 7.66 5.80 -3.40
N ILE A 7 8.09 6.98 -3.82
CA ILE A 7 7.34 8.21 -3.56
C ILE A 7 6.36 8.37 -4.72
N ILE A 8 5.08 8.43 -4.38
CA ILE A 8 4.00 8.56 -5.37
C ILE A 8 3.37 9.93 -5.20
N GLU A 9 3.27 10.67 -6.29
CA GLU A 9 2.51 11.91 -6.32
C GLU A 9 1.16 11.62 -6.94
N SER A 10 0.12 11.72 -6.14
CA SER A 10 -1.25 11.50 -6.57
C SER A 10 -1.95 12.83 -6.76
N LYS A 11 -2.69 12.95 -7.85
CA LYS A 11 -3.47 14.15 -8.12
C LYS A 11 -4.53 14.39 -7.05
N ASN A 12 -5.11 13.32 -6.51
CA ASN A 12 -6.20 13.41 -5.54
C ASN A 12 -5.73 13.35 -4.09
N PHE A 13 -4.62 12.66 -3.81
CA PHE A 13 -4.20 12.37 -2.45
C PHE A 13 -2.84 12.98 -2.07
N GLY A 14 -2.23 13.73 -2.99
CA GLY A 14 -0.93 14.34 -2.74
C GLY A 14 0.22 13.33 -2.74
N LYS A 15 1.28 13.66 -2.03
CA LYS A 15 2.44 12.77 -1.92
C LYS A 15 2.16 11.66 -0.91
N MET A 16 2.54 10.45 -1.27
CA MET A 16 2.50 9.31 -0.38
C MET A 16 3.72 8.44 -0.62
N ILE A 17 4.05 7.61 0.33
CA ILE A 17 5.16 6.66 0.20
C ILE A 17 4.58 5.26 0.28
N GLN A 18 4.90 4.44 -0.70
CA GLN A 18 4.58 3.02 -0.67
C GLN A 18 5.86 2.24 -0.47
N MET A 19 5.88 1.40 0.55
CA MET A 19 7.03 0.57 0.87
C MET A 19 6.63 -0.89 0.78
N GLU A 20 7.42 -1.68 0.07
CA GLU A 20 7.30 -3.12 0.03
C GLU A 20 8.37 -3.73 0.93
N VAL A 21 7.97 -4.65 1.79
CA VAL A 21 8.88 -5.34 2.70
C VAL A 21 8.79 -6.84 2.43
N GLY A 22 9.89 -7.42 1.97
CA GLY A 22 9.97 -8.87 1.76
C GLY A 22 10.25 -9.58 3.06
N ALA A 23 9.66 -10.76 3.24
CA ALA A 23 9.94 -11.59 4.39
C ALA A 23 11.31 -12.25 4.26
N MET A 24 11.91 -12.62 5.39
CA MET A 24 13.18 -13.33 5.42
C MET A 24 13.02 -14.67 4.68
N MET A 25 13.95 -14.96 3.78
CA MET A 25 13.96 -16.17 2.94
C MET A 25 12.79 -16.28 1.97
N VAL A 26 11.94 -15.26 1.91
CA VAL A 26 10.78 -15.23 1.02
C VAL A 26 10.71 -13.84 0.41
N GLY A 27 10.47 -13.79 -0.86
CA GLY A 27 10.11 -12.52 -1.44
C GLY A 27 11.26 -11.74 -2.01
N ARG A 28 11.41 -11.89 -3.28
CA ARG A 28 12.07 -10.92 -4.10
C ARG A 28 11.03 -9.87 -4.46
N ILE A 29 11.37 -8.61 -4.27
CA ILE A 29 10.52 -7.49 -4.66
C ILE A 29 10.84 -7.13 -6.10
N VAL A 30 9.84 -7.15 -6.96
CA VAL A 30 9.99 -6.72 -8.36
C VAL A 30 9.09 -5.52 -8.59
N ASN A 31 9.68 -4.36 -8.82
CA ASN A 31 8.97 -3.14 -9.17
C ASN A 31 9.15 -2.86 -10.65
N HIS A 32 8.07 -2.50 -11.32
CA HIS A 32 8.14 -2.07 -12.71
C HIS A 32 8.72 -0.65 -12.78
N ASP A 33 9.61 -0.43 -13.72
CA ASP A 33 10.20 0.88 -13.93
C ASP A 33 9.26 1.76 -14.73
N LYS A 34 8.39 2.46 -14.03
CA LYS A 34 7.38 3.33 -14.63
C LYS A 34 7.43 4.70 -13.99
N LYS A 35 7.37 5.74 -14.81
CA LYS A 35 7.29 7.12 -14.33
C LYS A 35 5.87 7.51 -13.95
N GLN A 36 4.88 6.86 -14.55
CA GLN A 36 3.47 7.07 -14.28
C GLN A 36 2.77 5.74 -14.18
N CYS A 37 1.75 5.67 -13.33
CA CYS A 37 0.87 4.52 -13.27
C CYS A 37 -0.56 4.98 -13.04
N PHE A 38 -1.48 4.19 -13.57
CA PHE A 38 -2.91 4.43 -13.42
C PHE A 38 -3.48 3.51 -12.35
N LYS A 39 -4.59 3.93 -11.78
CA LYS A 39 -5.30 3.14 -10.79
C LYS A 39 -5.61 1.75 -11.35
N GLY A 40 -5.31 0.72 -10.57
CA GLY A 40 -5.50 -0.67 -10.96
C GLY A 40 -4.36 -1.27 -11.79
N GLU A 41 -3.38 -0.47 -12.17
CA GLU A 41 -2.23 -0.96 -12.92
C GLU A 41 -1.24 -1.64 -11.98
N GLU A 42 -0.63 -2.72 -12.44
CA GLU A 42 0.36 -3.43 -11.65
C GLU A 42 1.64 -2.59 -11.49
N LYS A 43 1.95 -2.23 -10.26
CA LYS A 43 3.17 -1.50 -9.93
C LYS A 43 4.38 -2.44 -9.85
N GLY A 44 4.14 -3.64 -9.40
CA GLY A 44 5.15 -4.64 -9.19
C GLY A 44 4.55 -5.87 -8.52
N TYR A 45 5.40 -6.74 -8.04
CA TYR A 45 4.95 -7.97 -7.37
C TYR A 45 6.06 -8.53 -6.49
N PHE A 46 5.66 -9.45 -5.62
CA PHE A 46 6.60 -10.26 -4.85
C PHE A 46 6.79 -11.60 -5.52
N GLU A 47 8.02 -12.08 -5.61
CA GLU A 47 8.32 -13.45 -6.03
C GLU A 47 8.51 -14.32 -4.79
N PHE A 48 8.19 -15.58 -4.91
CA PHE A 48 8.39 -16.61 -3.86
C PHE A 48 7.65 -16.30 -2.57
N GLY A 49 6.44 -15.79 -2.70
CA GLY A 49 5.55 -15.53 -1.59
C GLY A 49 5.26 -14.05 -1.41
N GLY A 50 4.23 -13.79 -0.66
CA GLY A 50 3.82 -12.42 -0.35
C GLY A 50 4.55 -11.86 0.85
N SER A 51 4.34 -10.60 1.10
CA SER A 51 4.86 -9.95 2.27
C SER A 51 4.01 -8.72 2.60
N THR A 52 4.62 -7.67 3.10
CA THR A 52 3.91 -6.51 3.62
C THR A 52 4.08 -5.31 2.71
N VAL A 53 2.99 -4.59 2.52
CA VAL A 53 3.02 -3.27 1.89
C VAL A 53 2.64 -2.24 2.95
N ILE A 54 3.46 -1.22 3.10
CA ILE A 54 3.22 -0.12 4.04
C ILE A 54 2.99 1.13 3.21
N ILE A 55 1.91 1.85 3.52
CA ILE A 55 1.62 3.11 2.86
C ILE A 55 1.66 4.22 3.91
N LEU A 56 2.48 5.23 3.66
CA LEU A 56 2.59 6.41 4.51
C LEU A 56 1.89 7.57 3.80
N LEU A 57 0.97 8.18 4.50
CA LEU A 57 0.15 9.27 4.00
C LEU A 57 0.34 10.50 4.88
N LYS A 58 0.25 11.67 4.27
CA LYS A 58 0.22 12.91 5.06
C LYS A 58 -1.12 13.04 5.76
N GLU A 59 -1.08 13.76 6.87
CA GLU A 59 -2.28 14.09 7.62
C GLU A 59 -3.27 14.86 6.75
N ASN A 60 -4.56 14.56 6.93
CA ASN A 60 -5.68 15.26 6.26
C ASN A 60 -5.73 15.12 4.73
N GLN A 61 -5.18 14.05 4.21
CA GLN A 61 -5.27 13.76 2.77
C GLN A 61 -6.24 12.63 2.45
N VAL A 62 -6.35 11.68 3.36
CA VAL A 62 -7.17 10.48 3.19
C VAL A 62 -7.97 10.22 4.46
N VAL A 63 -9.20 9.77 4.28
CA VAL A 63 -10.02 9.26 5.38
C VAL A 63 -10.10 7.75 5.19
N ILE A 64 -9.54 7.01 6.13
CA ILE A 64 -9.58 5.55 6.13
C ILE A 64 -10.97 5.08 6.56
N ASP A 65 -11.46 4.01 5.95
CA ASP A 65 -12.79 3.47 6.27
C ASP A 65 -12.91 3.14 7.76
N ASN A 66 -14.07 3.42 8.33
CA ASN A 66 -14.31 3.28 9.78
C ASN A 66 -14.13 1.86 10.27
N ASP A 67 -14.50 0.85 9.50
CA ASP A 67 -14.34 -0.55 9.89
C ASP A 67 -12.86 -0.93 10.07
N ILE A 68 -12.00 -0.41 9.22
CA ILE A 68 -10.55 -0.63 9.31
C ILE A 68 -10.00 0.03 10.57
N ILE A 69 -10.38 1.29 10.81
CA ILE A 69 -9.93 2.04 11.98
C ILE A 69 -10.40 1.35 13.26
N GLU A 70 -11.67 0.98 13.32
CA GLU A 70 -12.26 0.35 14.50
C GLU A 70 -11.60 -1.00 14.79
N ASN A 71 -11.40 -1.82 13.78
CA ASN A 71 -10.70 -3.09 13.94
C ASN A 71 -9.27 -2.89 14.42
N SER A 72 -8.57 -1.94 13.85
CA SER A 72 -7.18 -1.63 14.27
C SER A 72 -7.11 -1.19 15.72
N MET A 73 -8.07 -0.40 16.18
CA MET A 73 -8.14 0.03 17.57
C MET A 73 -8.39 -1.13 18.54
N ASN A 74 -8.95 -2.21 18.05
CA ASN A 74 -9.21 -3.44 18.82
C ASN A 74 -8.18 -4.53 18.54
N ASP A 75 -7.02 -4.17 18.01
CA ASP A 75 -5.92 -5.08 17.66
C ASP A 75 -6.34 -6.18 16.68
N LYS A 76 -7.25 -5.87 15.79
CA LYS A 76 -7.74 -6.79 14.75
C LYS A 76 -7.35 -6.29 13.37
N GLU A 77 -7.10 -7.24 12.49
CA GLU A 77 -6.91 -6.95 11.08
C GLU A 77 -8.26 -6.90 10.36
N THR A 78 -8.29 -6.22 9.23
CA THR A 78 -9.44 -6.18 8.36
C THR A 78 -9.09 -6.84 7.05
N VAL A 79 -9.85 -7.86 6.65
CA VAL A 79 -9.67 -8.51 5.36
C VAL A 79 -10.18 -7.59 4.26
N VAL A 80 -9.35 -7.32 3.27
CA VAL A 80 -9.73 -6.53 2.09
C VAL A 80 -9.42 -7.32 0.84
N LYS A 81 -10.31 -7.22 -0.14
CA LYS A 81 -10.16 -7.89 -1.42
C LYS A 81 -9.58 -6.91 -2.43
N LEU A 82 -8.95 -7.46 -3.46
CA LEU A 82 -8.44 -6.66 -4.56
C LEU A 82 -9.53 -5.76 -5.14
N GLY A 83 -9.23 -4.48 -5.27
CA GLY A 83 -10.19 -3.50 -5.80
C GLY A 83 -11.18 -2.95 -4.79
N GLU A 84 -11.19 -3.48 -3.58
CA GLU A 84 -12.07 -2.99 -2.53
C GLU A 84 -11.59 -1.66 -1.97
N THR A 85 -12.51 -0.77 -1.69
CA THR A 85 -12.19 0.55 -1.14
C THR A 85 -11.72 0.41 0.30
N ILE A 86 -10.65 1.13 0.65
CA ILE A 86 -10.12 1.19 2.02
C ILE A 86 -10.20 2.59 2.62
N GLY A 87 -10.56 3.57 1.81
CA GLY A 87 -10.64 4.96 2.24
C GLY A 87 -11.06 5.85 1.10
N LYS A 88 -11.09 7.13 1.37
CA LYS A 88 -11.47 8.13 0.39
C LYS A 88 -10.68 9.41 0.62
N LYS A 89 -10.75 10.33 -0.34
CA LYS A 89 -10.16 11.65 -0.21
C LYS A 89 -10.77 12.37 0.99
N TYR A 90 -9.91 13.02 1.74
CA TYR A 90 -10.29 13.82 2.92
C TYR A 90 -11.24 14.95 2.54
#